data_1dba3782902ac19d7a3e43494f7aaa71
#
_entry.id   1dba3782902ac19d7a3e43494f7aaa71
#
_cell.length_a   1.000
_cell.length_b   1.000
_cell.length_c   1.000
_cell.angle_alpha   90.00
_cell.angle_beta   90.00
_cell.angle_gamma   90.00
#
_symmetry.space_group_name_H-M   'P 1'
#
loop_
_entity.id
_entity.type
_entity.pdbx_description
1 polymer ?
#
loop_
_entity_poly.entity_id
_entity_poly.type
_entity_poly.pdbx_seq_one_letter_code
_entity_poly.pdbx_strand_id
1 'polypeptide(L)'
;MKPKVGIIGDGNVGSALRRGLERAGYEVRAVGKGPGEVKDTGAWADVVILAVPYGAIDDAVAELGNGISGKTLLDVTNALTADMQLASGCTTSGAEALQRKVRGARVVKAFNTQFAQHMDSGAVGGQQLTTFVAGDDAVAKAQVIQMARDIGFDVVDAGPLQNARLLEPLGYFNIQMGYVLGLGTQIGLKLVRA
;
A
#
# COMPACT_ATOMS: atom_id res chain seq x y z
N MET A 1 -2.12 22.14 -2.53
CA MET A 1 -2.01 21.67 -1.13
C MET A 1 -1.88 20.14 -1.20
N LYS A 2 -0.99 19.53 -0.40
CA LYS A 2 -0.89 18.07 -0.33
C LYS A 2 -2.13 17.50 0.34
N PRO A 3 -2.62 16.29 -0.06
CA PRO A 3 -3.76 15.66 0.58
C PRO A 3 -3.44 15.23 2.01
N LYS A 4 -4.45 15.20 2.87
CA LYS A 4 -4.38 14.60 4.20
C LYS A 4 -4.37 13.09 4.08
N VAL A 5 -3.47 12.43 4.80
CA VAL A 5 -3.27 10.98 4.70
C VAL A 5 -3.65 10.30 6.02
N GLY A 6 -4.62 9.41 5.96
CA GLY A 6 -4.98 8.51 7.06
C GLY A 6 -4.39 7.12 6.84
N ILE A 7 -3.65 6.61 7.82
CA ILE A 7 -3.06 5.27 7.76
C ILE A 7 -3.77 4.38 8.77
N ILE A 8 -4.39 3.31 8.29
CA ILE A 8 -5.04 2.30 9.11
C ILE A 8 -4.07 1.13 9.27
N GLY A 9 -3.54 0.99 10.47
CA GLY A 9 -2.46 0.08 10.83
C GLY A 9 -1.17 0.84 11.18
N ASP A 10 -0.73 0.71 12.43
CA ASP A 10 0.45 1.38 13.00
C ASP A 10 1.66 0.44 13.15
N GLY A 11 1.60 -0.73 12.50
CA GLY A 11 2.70 -1.69 12.43
C GLY A 11 3.90 -1.19 11.61
N ASN A 12 4.82 -2.10 11.28
CA ASN A 12 6.07 -1.75 10.58
C ASN A 12 5.85 -0.98 9.27
N VAL A 13 4.87 -1.42 8.45
CA VAL A 13 4.54 -0.79 7.16
C VAL A 13 3.91 0.59 7.37
N GLY A 14 2.88 0.67 8.20
CA GLY A 14 2.19 1.94 8.46
C GLY A 14 3.11 2.99 9.08
N SER A 15 3.93 2.58 10.07
CA SER A 15 4.93 3.47 10.69
C SER A 15 5.99 3.95 9.72
N ALA A 16 6.47 3.09 8.80
CA ALA A 16 7.46 3.49 7.79
C ALA A 16 6.87 4.48 6.78
N LEU A 17 5.69 4.18 6.23
CA LEU A 17 4.99 5.10 5.32
C LEU A 17 4.67 6.44 5.99
N ARG A 18 4.25 6.42 7.28
CA ARG A 18 4.04 7.64 8.05
C ARG A 18 5.30 8.50 8.06
N ARG A 19 6.45 7.95 8.48
CA ARG A 19 7.72 8.71 8.52
C ARG A 19 8.11 9.28 7.17
N GLY A 20 7.98 8.49 6.09
CA GLY A 20 8.30 8.92 4.73
C GLY A 20 7.41 10.08 4.26
N LEU A 21 6.10 9.98 4.50
CA LEU A 21 5.12 10.99 4.11
C LEU A 21 5.24 12.27 4.95
N GLU A 22 5.42 12.16 6.28
CA GLU A 22 5.65 13.32 7.15
C GLU A 22 6.92 14.08 6.73
N ARG A 23 8.02 13.37 6.46
CA ARG A 23 9.26 13.96 5.93
C ARG A 23 9.04 14.64 4.58
N ALA A 24 8.18 14.08 3.75
CA ALA A 24 7.78 14.67 2.47
C ALA A 24 6.78 15.83 2.62
N GLY A 25 6.38 16.21 3.85
CA GLY A 25 5.51 17.36 4.13
C GLY A 25 4.01 17.08 3.96
N TYR A 26 3.58 15.83 4.12
CA TYR A 26 2.16 15.48 4.22
C TYR A 26 1.67 15.61 5.66
N GLU A 27 0.39 15.97 5.85
CA GLU A 27 -0.30 15.85 7.14
C GLU A 27 -0.80 14.41 7.27
N VAL A 28 -0.29 13.67 8.28
CA VAL A 28 -0.53 12.24 8.42
C VAL A 28 -1.13 11.91 9.79
N ARG A 29 -2.16 11.06 9.81
CA ARG A 29 -2.66 10.38 11.01
C ARG A 29 -2.51 8.88 10.80
N ALA A 30 -1.88 8.18 11.75
CA ALA A 30 -1.80 6.73 11.75
C ALA A 30 -2.47 6.19 12.99
N VAL A 31 -3.34 5.19 12.82
CA VAL A 31 -4.12 4.59 13.92
C VAL A 31 -4.03 3.07 13.87
N GLY A 32 -4.01 2.45 15.05
CA GLY A 32 -4.08 1.00 15.23
C GLY A 32 -5.52 0.50 15.35
N LYS A 33 -5.80 -0.22 16.44
CA LYS A 33 -7.11 -0.85 16.72
C LYS A 33 -7.93 -0.10 17.80
N GLY A 34 -7.80 1.21 17.92
CA GLY A 34 -8.57 2.00 18.88
C GLY A 34 -10.03 2.13 18.47
N PRO A 35 -11.01 1.98 19.41
CA PRO A 35 -12.42 2.14 19.08
C PRO A 35 -12.73 3.51 18.48
N GLY A 36 -13.33 3.52 17.28
CA GLY A 36 -13.72 4.73 16.56
C GLY A 36 -12.59 5.47 15.85
N GLU A 37 -11.32 5.21 16.16
CA GLU A 37 -10.18 5.93 15.57
C GLU A 37 -10.05 5.69 14.06
N VAL A 38 -10.35 4.48 13.59
CA VAL A 38 -10.33 4.11 12.18
C VAL A 38 -11.37 4.91 11.40
N LYS A 39 -12.60 4.98 11.91
CA LYS A 39 -13.69 5.75 11.31
C LYS A 39 -13.37 7.25 11.22
N ASP A 40 -12.90 7.83 12.33
CA ASP A 40 -12.59 9.26 12.41
C ASP A 40 -11.40 9.62 11.50
N THR A 41 -10.38 8.76 11.46
CA THR A 41 -9.24 8.92 10.56
C THR A 41 -9.67 8.80 9.09
N GLY A 42 -10.52 7.84 8.76
CA GLY A 42 -11.08 7.67 7.43
C GLY A 42 -11.90 8.88 6.98
N ALA A 43 -12.72 9.44 7.87
CA ALA A 43 -13.52 10.63 7.58
C ALA A 43 -12.66 11.89 7.37
N TRP A 44 -11.60 12.05 8.15
CA TRP A 44 -10.69 13.20 8.10
C TRP A 44 -9.77 13.21 6.87
N ALA A 45 -9.30 12.04 6.42
CA ALA A 45 -8.31 11.91 5.36
C ALA A 45 -8.91 12.13 3.97
N ASP A 46 -8.09 12.62 3.03
CA ASP A 46 -8.38 12.65 1.59
C ASP A 46 -7.92 11.34 0.92
N VAL A 47 -6.81 10.76 1.41
CA VAL A 47 -6.26 9.47 1.02
C VAL A 47 -6.18 8.58 2.24
N VAL A 48 -6.74 7.38 2.15
CA VAL A 48 -6.65 6.36 3.22
C VAL A 48 -5.72 5.24 2.77
N ILE A 49 -4.75 4.88 3.62
CA ILE A 49 -3.82 3.77 3.41
C ILE A 49 -4.22 2.59 4.30
N LEU A 50 -4.44 1.42 3.70
CA LEU A 50 -4.65 0.17 4.44
C LEU A 50 -3.30 -0.53 4.62
N ALA A 51 -2.75 -0.46 5.85
CA ALA A 51 -1.49 -1.07 6.26
C ALA A 51 -1.72 -2.13 7.36
N VAL A 52 -2.80 -2.88 7.24
CA VAL A 52 -3.18 -3.97 8.14
C VAL A 52 -2.83 -5.34 7.56
N PRO A 53 -2.73 -6.41 8.38
CA PRO A 53 -2.66 -7.77 7.87
C PRO A 53 -3.85 -8.08 6.94
N TYR A 54 -3.64 -8.89 5.90
CA TYR A 54 -4.67 -9.18 4.90
C TYR A 54 -5.98 -9.69 5.52
N GLY A 55 -5.90 -10.58 6.51
CA GLY A 55 -7.08 -11.09 7.22
C GLY A 55 -7.83 -10.06 8.08
N ALA A 56 -7.27 -8.87 8.30
CA ALA A 56 -7.92 -7.79 9.05
C ALA A 56 -8.57 -6.71 8.16
N ILE A 57 -8.50 -6.87 6.84
CA ILE A 57 -9.04 -5.89 5.88
C ILE A 57 -10.55 -5.74 6.05
N ASP A 58 -11.29 -6.82 6.25
CA ASP A 58 -12.75 -6.79 6.35
C ASP A 58 -13.21 -5.99 7.57
N ASP A 59 -12.57 -6.17 8.71
CA ASP A 59 -12.86 -5.42 9.94
C ASP A 59 -12.52 -3.93 9.74
N ALA A 60 -11.36 -3.63 9.17
CA ALA A 60 -10.95 -2.25 8.90
C ALA A 60 -11.91 -1.53 7.95
N VAL A 61 -12.35 -2.20 6.88
CA VAL A 61 -13.33 -1.66 5.92
C VAL A 61 -14.69 -1.46 6.57
N ALA A 62 -15.14 -2.39 7.40
CA ALA A 62 -16.41 -2.27 8.12
C ALA A 62 -16.40 -1.04 9.07
N GLU A 63 -15.28 -0.81 9.77
CA GLU A 63 -15.14 0.33 10.67
C GLU A 63 -15.00 1.67 9.90
N LEU A 64 -14.28 1.71 8.78
CA LEU A 64 -14.20 2.87 7.89
C LEU A 64 -15.59 3.28 7.36
N GLY A 65 -16.44 2.31 7.08
CA GLY A 65 -17.81 2.53 6.61
C GLY A 65 -17.86 3.43 5.38
N ASN A 66 -18.85 4.34 5.36
CA ASN A 66 -19.05 5.28 4.24
C ASN A 66 -18.07 6.48 4.26
N GLY A 67 -17.24 6.62 5.29
CA GLY A 67 -16.29 7.73 5.43
C GLY A 67 -15.22 7.80 4.33
N ILE A 68 -15.04 6.72 3.58
CA ILE A 68 -14.08 6.62 2.46
C ILE A 68 -14.73 6.77 1.08
N SER A 69 -16.04 7.02 1.00
CA SER A 69 -16.72 7.19 -0.28
C SER A 69 -16.16 8.37 -1.07
N GLY A 70 -15.83 8.15 -2.35
CA GLY A 70 -15.22 9.14 -3.22
C GLY A 70 -13.74 9.40 -2.97
N LYS A 71 -13.11 8.74 -1.98
CA LYS A 71 -11.70 8.93 -1.62
C LYS A 71 -10.79 7.89 -2.27
N THR A 72 -9.51 8.20 -2.32
CA THR A 72 -8.46 7.24 -2.69
C THR A 72 -8.21 6.29 -1.54
N LEU A 73 -8.30 4.99 -1.80
CA LEU A 73 -7.97 3.92 -0.86
C LEU A 73 -6.73 3.18 -1.37
N LEU A 74 -5.59 3.47 -0.74
CA LEU A 74 -4.32 2.84 -1.08
C LEU A 74 -4.18 1.51 -0.33
N ASP A 75 -4.16 0.42 -1.09
CA ASP A 75 -3.88 -0.93 -0.58
C ASP A 75 -2.37 -1.23 -0.68
N VAL A 76 -1.71 -1.33 0.46
CA VAL A 76 -0.29 -1.69 0.57
C VAL A 76 -0.10 -3.11 1.09
N THR A 77 -1.16 -3.88 1.24
CA THR A 77 -1.13 -5.21 1.84
C THR A 77 -0.50 -6.25 0.90
N ASN A 78 0.03 -7.32 1.46
CA ASN A 78 0.27 -8.55 0.72
C ASN A 78 -0.88 -9.52 1.01
N ALA A 79 -1.54 -9.99 -0.05
CA ALA A 79 -2.67 -10.93 0.05
C ALA A 79 -2.16 -12.33 0.41
N LEU A 80 -1.74 -12.51 1.67
CA LEU A 80 -1.21 -13.73 2.22
C LEU A 80 -2.18 -14.35 3.23
N THR A 81 -2.27 -15.66 3.20
CA THR A 81 -2.97 -16.47 4.21
C THR A 81 -2.17 -16.50 5.53
N ALA A 82 -2.76 -17.04 6.60
CA ALA A 82 -2.09 -17.16 7.89
C ALA A 82 -0.84 -18.06 7.84
N ASP A 83 -0.80 -19.02 6.92
CA ASP A 83 0.34 -19.91 6.64
C ASP A 83 1.30 -19.34 5.58
N MET A 84 1.22 -18.02 5.33
CA MET A 84 2.11 -17.27 4.44
C MET A 84 2.09 -17.75 2.98
N GLN A 85 0.96 -18.24 2.50
CA GLN A 85 0.74 -18.54 1.08
C GLN A 85 -0.05 -17.42 0.40
N LEU A 86 0.03 -17.31 -0.93
CA LEU A 86 -0.83 -16.38 -1.66
C LEU A 86 -2.30 -16.72 -1.46
N ALA A 87 -3.09 -15.76 -0.98
CA ALA A 87 -4.52 -15.91 -0.76
C ALA A 87 -5.33 -15.88 -2.07
N SER A 88 -4.77 -15.31 -3.14
CA SER A 88 -5.39 -15.23 -4.46
C SER A 88 -4.42 -15.73 -5.52
N GLY A 89 -4.93 -16.49 -6.49
CA GLY A 89 -4.15 -16.87 -7.68
C GLY A 89 -4.09 -15.72 -8.70
N CYS A 90 -3.44 -15.97 -9.86
CA CYS A 90 -3.29 -14.94 -10.90
C CYS A 90 -4.61 -14.58 -11.63
N THR A 91 -5.73 -15.19 -11.30
CA THR A 91 -7.05 -14.91 -11.89
C THR A 91 -7.80 -13.76 -11.21
N THR A 92 -7.41 -13.40 -9.98
CA THR A 92 -7.91 -12.27 -9.21
C THR A 92 -6.82 -11.79 -8.26
N SER A 93 -7.07 -10.69 -7.55
CA SER A 93 -6.15 -10.13 -6.54
C SER A 93 -6.90 -9.70 -5.28
N GLY A 94 -6.18 -9.55 -4.19
CA GLY A 94 -6.70 -8.95 -2.95
C GLY A 94 -7.20 -7.53 -3.19
N ALA A 95 -6.49 -6.74 -3.99
CA ALA A 95 -6.89 -5.38 -4.34
C ALA A 95 -8.22 -5.33 -5.12
N GLU A 96 -8.45 -6.25 -6.07
CA GLU A 96 -9.73 -6.35 -6.77
C GLU A 96 -10.85 -6.82 -5.83
N ALA A 97 -10.55 -7.74 -4.91
CA ALA A 97 -11.50 -8.16 -3.89
C ALA A 97 -11.88 -6.99 -2.97
N LEU A 98 -10.91 -6.17 -2.57
CA LEU A 98 -11.14 -4.96 -1.80
C LEU A 98 -12.01 -3.97 -2.58
N GLN A 99 -11.73 -3.69 -3.87
CA GLN A 99 -12.52 -2.77 -4.69
C GLN A 99 -14.00 -3.20 -4.79
N ARG A 100 -14.27 -4.50 -4.86
CA ARG A 100 -15.66 -5.02 -4.85
C ARG A 100 -16.39 -4.74 -3.53
N LYS A 101 -15.66 -4.72 -2.40
CA LYS A 101 -16.21 -4.45 -1.06
C LYS A 101 -16.46 -2.97 -0.82
N VAL A 102 -15.57 -2.11 -1.33
CA VAL A 102 -15.61 -0.65 -1.09
C VAL A 102 -16.09 0.10 -2.34
N ARG A 103 -17.33 -0.12 -2.73
CA ARG A 103 -17.89 0.37 -4.00
C ARG A 103 -17.78 1.89 -4.23
N GLY A 104 -17.72 2.67 -3.17
CA GLY A 104 -17.62 4.13 -3.26
C GLY A 104 -16.19 4.67 -3.25
N ALA A 105 -15.19 3.87 -2.89
CA ALA A 105 -13.78 4.28 -2.84
C ALA A 105 -13.05 3.90 -4.13
N ARG A 106 -11.93 4.58 -4.41
CA ARG A 106 -11.07 4.35 -5.57
C ARG A 106 -9.82 3.61 -5.11
N VAL A 107 -9.79 2.29 -5.31
CA VAL A 107 -8.67 1.46 -4.84
C VAL A 107 -7.46 1.63 -5.76
N VAL A 108 -6.30 1.83 -5.15
CA VAL A 108 -4.99 1.85 -5.81
C VAL A 108 -4.08 0.87 -5.07
N LYS A 109 -3.39 0.00 -5.79
CA LYS A 109 -2.40 -0.94 -5.26
C LYS A 109 -1.00 -0.39 -5.42
N ALA A 110 -0.22 -0.33 -4.33
CA ALA A 110 1.21 0.00 -4.40
C ALA A 110 1.97 -0.47 -3.15
N PHE A 111 3.30 -0.34 -3.16
CA PHE A 111 4.25 -0.62 -2.06
C PHE A 111 4.34 -2.08 -1.60
N ASN A 112 3.46 -2.98 -2.02
CA ASN A 112 3.45 -4.37 -1.59
C ASN A 112 4.70 -5.17 -2.02
N THR A 113 5.49 -4.64 -2.96
CA THR A 113 6.75 -5.22 -3.43
C THR A 113 7.98 -4.74 -2.67
N GLN A 114 7.79 -4.02 -1.55
CA GLN A 114 8.88 -3.43 -0.74
C GLN A 114 8.88 -4.02 0.67
N PHE A 115 10.08 -4.17 1.27
CA PHE A 115 10.17 -4.40 2.70
C PHE A 115 9.91 -3.11 3.48
N ALA A 116 9.26 -3.23 4.64
CA ALA A 116 8.81 -2.09 5.44
C ALA A 116 9.93 -1.08 5.77
N GLN A 117 11.14 -1.57 6.06
CA GLN A 117 12.28 -0.71 6.41
C GLN A 117 12.77 0.20 5.28
N HIS A 118 12.33 -0.03 4.04
CA HIS A 118 12.69 0.80 2.89
C HIS A 118 11.54 1.71 2.45
N MET A 119 10.34 1.57 3.07
CA MET A 119 9.15 2.32 2.66
C MET A 119 9.19 3.79 3.08
N ASP A 120 10.03 4.15 4.03
CA ASP A 120 10.20 5.56 4.42
C ASP A 120 11.18 6.34 3.55
N SER A 121 12.09 5.67 2.83
CA SER A 121 13.14 6.32 2.04
C SER A 121 13.11 6.00 0.55
N GLY A 122 12.44 4.91 0.16
CA GLY A 122 12.44 4.43 -1.22
C GLY A 122 13.81 3.92 -1.70
N ALA A 123 14.71 3.54 -0.78
CA ALA A 123 16.07 3.16 -1.14
C ALA A 123 16.64 2.05 -0.26
N VAL A 124 17.59 1.29 -0.78
CA VAL A 124 18.43 0.31 -0.07
C VAL A 124 19.86 0.41 -0.56
N GLY A 125 20.84 0.47 0.36
CA GLY A 125 22.25 0.57 0.02
C GLY A 125 22.60 1.73 -0.92
N GLY A 126 21.90 2.86 -0.81
CA GLY A 126 22.06 4.02 -1.70
C GLY A 126 21.41 3.86 -3.08
N GLN A 127 20.78 2.73 -3.37
CA GLN A 127 20.05 2.48 -4.61
C GLN A 127 18.58 2.83 -4.46
N GLN A 128 18.06 3.70 -5.32
CA GLN A 128 16.64 4.01 -5.40
C GLN A 128 15.87 2.77 -5.87
N LEU A 129 14.82 2.41 -5.13
CA LEU A 129 13.94 1.28 -5.43
C LEU A 129 12.79 1.71 -6.35
N THR A 130 12.29 0.77 -7.14
CA THR A 130 11.11 0.99 -7.98
C THR A 130 9.87 0.46 -7.28
N THR A 131 8.84 1.31 -7.13
CA THR A 131 7.50 0.89 -6.74
C THR A 131 6.54 0.94 -7.92
N PHE A 132 5.63 -0.02 -7.96
CA PHE A 132 4.64 -0.18 -9.03
C PHE A 132 3.28 0.25 -8.50
N VAL A 133 2.55 1.04 -9.30
CA VAL A 133 1.24 1.58 -8.90
C VAL A 133 0.18 1.16 -9.90
N ALA A 134 -0.81 0.39 -9.46
CA ALA A 134 -1.93 -0.06 -10.28
C ALA A 134 -3.26 0.48 -9.75
N GLY A 135 -4.14 0.96 -10.64
CA GLY A 135 -5.44 1.50 -10.27
C GLY A 135 -6.23 1.92 -11.49
N ASP A 136 -7.57 1.91 -11.38
CA ASP A 136 -8.45 2.23 -12.51
C ASP A 136 -8.80 3.72 -12.59
N ASP A 137 -8.90 4.40 -11.43
CA ASP A 137 -9.16 5.84 -11.39
C ASP A 137 -7.85 6.62 -11.59
N ALA A 138 -7.80 7.41 -12.67
CA ALA A 138 -6.60 8.15 -13.05
C ALA A 138 -6.17 9.19 -12.01
N VAL A 139 -7.12 9.83 -11.32
CA VAL A 139 -6.84 10.86 -10.30
C VAL A 139 -6.28 10.20 -9.05
N ALA A 140 -6.91 9.15 -8.55
CA ALA A 140 -6.43 8.41 -7.40
C ALA A 140 -5.04 7.80 -7.64
N LYS A 141 -4.82 7.22 -8.82
CA LYS A 141 -3.52 6.68 -9.21
C LYS A 141 -2.44 7.76 -9.28
N ALA A 142 -2.73 8.90 -9.87
CA ALA A 142 -1.80 10.03 -9.93
C ALA A 142 -1.43 10.56 -8.53
N GLN A 143 -2.37 10.62 -7.59
CA GLN A 143 -2.10 10.98 -6.20
C GLN A 143 -1.09 10.01 -5.56
N VAL A 144 -1.30 8.70 -5.71
CA VAL A 144 -0.40 7.69 -5.13
C VAL A 144 0.97 7.72 -5.80
N ILE A 145 1.04 7.89 -7.12
CA ILE A 145 2.31 8.06 -7.85
C ILE A 145 3.09 9.26 -7.30
N GLN A 146 2.42 10.39 -7.07
CA GLN A 146 3.08 11.57 -6.53
C GLN A 146 3.56 11.35 -5.08
N MET A 147 2.74 10.72 -4.24
CA MET A 147 3.13 10.37 -2.86
C MET A 147 4.37 9.47 -2.84
N ALA A 148 4.43 8.45 -3.70
CA ALA A 148 5.56 7.54 -3.77
C ALA A 148 6.85 8.24 -4.27
N ARG A 149 6.75 9.14 -5.25
CA ARG A 149 7.87 9.99 -5.69
C ARG A 149 8.37 10.91 -4.59
N ASP A 150 7.46 11.54 -3.86
CA ASP A 150 7.79 12.45 -2.77
C ASP A 150 8.51 11.74 -1.60
N ILE A 151 8.21 10.46 -1.36
CA ILE A 151 8.96 9.61 -0.41
C ILE A 151 10.38 9.34 -0.91
N GLY A 152 10.58 9.17 -2.23
CA GLY A 152 11.90 8.92 -2.82
C GLY A 152 11.97 7.70 -3.75
N PHE A 153 10.85 7.08 -4.11
CA PHE A 153 10.83 5.94 -5.03
C PHE A 153 10.96 6.37 -6.50
N ASP A 154 11.60 5.54 -7.33
CA ASP A 154 11.28 5.47 -8.75
C ASP A 154 9.91 4.82 -8.90
N VAL A 155 9.01 5.45 -9.68
CA VAL A 155 7.62 5.01 -9.75
C VAL A 155 7.23 4.61 -11.16
N VAL A 156 6.67 3.42 -11.27
CA VAL A 156 6.11 2.89 -12.52
C VAL A 156 4.59 2.84 -12.41
N ASP A 157 3.89 3.48 -13.35
CA ASP A 157 2.47 3.21 -13.55
C ASP A 157 2.32 1.79 -14.11
N ALA A 158 1.79 0.90 -13.29
CA ALA A 158 1.58 -0.49 -13.63
C ALA A 158 0.22 -0.75 -14.32
N GLY A 159 -0.50 0.31 -14.73
CA GLY A 159 -1.75 0.22 -15.47
C GLY A 159 -2.99 0.02 -14.60
N PRO A 160 -3.99 -0.78 -15.07
CA PRO A 160 -5.25 -0.97 -14.36
C PRO A 160 -5.08 -1.77 -13.07
N LEU A 161 -6.07 -1.66 -12.16
CA LEU A 161 -6.08 -2.39 -10.88
C LEU A 161 -5.94 -3.91 -11.08
N GLN A 162 -6.43 -4.43 -12.20
CA GLN A 162 -6.26 -5.84 -12.59
C GLN A 162 -4.80 -6.31 -12.53
N ASN A 163 -3.83 -5.43 -12.77
CA ASN A 163 -2.41 -5.77 -12.72
C ASN A 163 -1.89 -6.02 -11.29
N ALA A 164 -2.70 -5.77 -10.25
CA ALA A 164 -2.43 -6.27 -8.91
C ALA A 164 -2.28 -7.80 -8.87
N ARG A 165 -2.90 -8.53 -9.81
CA ARG A 165 -2.71 -9.97 -10.02
C ARG A 165 -1.26 -10.39 -10.31
N LEU A 166 -0.43 -9.45 -10.76
CA LEU A 166 0.99 -9.63 -11.02
C LEU A 166 1.84 -9.06 -9.87
N LEU A 167 1.39 -7.94 -9.29
CA LEU A 167 2.12 -7.26 -8.22
C LEU A 167 2.08 -8.04 -6.90
N GLU A 168 0.97 -8.72 -6.58
CA GLU A 168 0.86 -9.52 -5.37
C GLU A 168 1.77 -10.76 -5.40
N PRO A 169 1.82 -11.57 -6.49
CA PRO A 169 2.84 -12.61 -6.66
C PRO A 169 4.28 -12.08 -6.66
N LEU A 170 4.54 -10.91 -7.26
CA LEU A 170 5.87 -10.29 -7.22
C LEU A 170 6.27 -9.91 -5.79
N GLY A 171 5.37 -9.33 -5.02
CA GLY A 171 5.58 -9.03 -3.59
C GLY A 171 5.81 -10.31 -2.78
N TYR A 172 5.03 -11.34 -3.04
CA TYR A 172 5.21 -12.64 -2.41
C TYR A 172 6.59 -13.23 -2.74
N PHE A 173 7.02 -13.17 -4.00
CA PHE A 173 8.36 -13.65 -4.38
C PHE A 173 9.47 -12.84 -3.69
N ASN A 174 9.32 -11.52 -3.55
CA ASN A 174 10.27 -10.71 -2.78
C ASN A 174 10.34 -11.16 -1.31
N ILE A 175 9.22 -11.49 -0.69
CA ILE A 175 9.15 -12.07 0.66
C ILE A 175 9.88 -13.42 0.71
N GLN A 176 9.67 -14.31 -0.27
CA GLN A 176 10.37 -15.59 -0.36
C GLN A 176 11.90 -15.39 -0.48
N MET A 177 12.35 -14.47 -1.32
CA MET A 177 13.78 -14.15 -1.45
C MET A 177 14.38 -13.72 -0.12
N GLY A 178 13.70 -12.85 0.62
CA GLY A 178 14.20 -12.31 1.87
C GLY A 178 14.23 -13.33 3.01
N TYR A 179 13.12 -14.00 3.25
CA TYR A 179 12.95 -14.84 4.46
C TYR A 179 13.24 -16.32 4.23
N VAL A 180 12.94 -16.86 3.05
CA VAL A 180 13.06 -18.31 2.79
C VAL A 180 14.37 -18.63 2.08
N LEU A 181 14.76 -17.84 1.08
CA LEU A 181 16.00 -18.06 0.33
C LEU A 181 17.24 -17.41 1.01
N GLY A 182 17.05 -16.77 2.16
CA GLY A 182 18.16 -16.30 3.00
C GLY A 182 18.87 -15.04 2.52
N LEU A 183 18.31 -14.28 1.55
CA LEU A 183 18.93 -13.03 1.10
C LEU A 183 18.77 -11.87 2.10
N GLY A 184 17.96 -12.08 3.15
CA GLY A 184 17.64 -11.05 4.14
C GLY A 184 16.72 -9.97 3.58
N THR A 185 16.38 -9.02 4.43
CA THR A 185 15.41 -7.95 4.09
C THR A 185 16.08 -6.66 3.60
N GLN A 186 17.42 -6.64 3.48
CA GLN A 186 18.18 -5.53 2.89
C GLN A 186 18.29 -5.67 1.36
N ILE A 187 17.19 -6.06 0.73
CA ILE A 187 17.03 -6.21 -0.72
C ILE A 187 15.81 -5.42 -1.20
N GLY A 188 15.72 -5.17 -2.49
CA GLY A 188 14.58 -4.51 -3.11
C GLY A 188 14.60 -4.64 -4.63
N LEU A 189 13.51 -4.26 -5.25
CA LEU A 189 13.34 -4.34 -6.70
C LEU A 189 13.67 -3.00 -7.36
N LYS A 190 14.41 -3.04 -8.46
CA LYS A 190 14.73 -1.88 -9.28
C LYS A 190 14.52 -2.19 -10.75
N LEU A 191 13.71 -1.38 -11.43
CA LEU A 191 13.57 -1.41 -12.87
C LEU A 191 14.65 -0.51 -13.49
N VAL A 192 15.52 -1.09 -14.29
CA VAL A 192 16.52 -0.34 -15.03
C VAL A 192 15.96 -0.02 -16.42
N ARG A 193 16.05 1.25 -16.81
CA ARG A 193 15.64 1.73 -18.14
C ARG A 193 16.86 2.31 -18.85
N ALA A 194 16.91 2.11 -20.18
CA ALA A 194 17.88 2.75 -21.05
C ALA A 194 17.51 4.21 -21.29
#